data_9eb5567fdf389fb895878c3f57f77b4c
#
_entry.id   9eb5567fdf389fb895878c3f57f77b4c
#
_cell.length_a   1.000
_cell.length_b   1.000
_cell.length_c   1.000
_cell.angle_alpha   90.00
_cell.angle_beta   90.00
_cell.angle_gamma   90.00
#
_symmetry.space_group_name_H-M   'P 1'
#
loop_
_entity.id
_entity.type
_entity.pdbx_description
1 polymer ?
#
loop_
_entity_poly.entity_id
_entity_poly.type
_entity_poly.pdbx_seq_one_letter_code
_entity_poly.pdbx_strand_id
1 'polypeptide(L)'
;LAGRERGGAISARADIFIGRPWVVCRDDETPRDDLAIVEDLALDVGAMPLEMTPEDHDRSVALVSHVPQLVSSLLASRFATAPEGALRLAGQGVRDTTRIAASAPELWVQILGANAAPVVEVLDALAADLSDVVDALRAPDASGARRTIAETIKQGNEGVDRLPGKHGQNRRFDSVIVMVDDRPGQLGRLFADLGELGINVEDFRLEHSPGAQ
;
A
#
# COMPACT_ATOMS: atom_id res chain seq x y z
N LEU A 1 -6.23 -1.61 -2.91
CA LEU A 1 -6.47 -0.47 -3.79
C LEU A 1 -6.33 -0.91 -5.24
N ALA A 2 -7.46 -1.22 -5.89
CA ALA A 2 -7.52 -1.55 -7.29
C ALA A 2 -7.78 -0.25 -8.09
N GLY A 3 -6.99 0.00 -9.12
CA GLY A 3 -7.13 1.19 -9.95
C GLY A 3 -5.82 1.64 -10.57
N ARG A 4 -5.93 2.62 -11.45
CA ARG A 4 -4.81 3.30 -12.10
C ARG A 4 -5.01 4.81 -11.99
N GLU A 5 -4.01 5.55 -12.46
CA GLU A 5 -3.96 7.02 -12.44
C GLU A 5 -5.11 7.69 -13.23
N ARG A 6 -5.80 6.94 -14.10
CA ARG A 6 -6.94 7.40 -14.89
C ARG A 6 -8.18 6.59 -14.58
N GLY A 7 -9.28 7.24 -14.27
CA GLY A 7 -10.60 6.63 -14.09
C GLY A 7 -11.33 6.39 -15.42
N GLY A 8 -12.48 5.69 -15.32
CA GLY A 8 -13.41 5.46 -16.42
C GLY A 8 -13.22 4.14 -17.18
N ALA A 9 -14.14 3.84 -18.09
CA ALA A 9 -14.23 2.56 -18.80
C ALA A 9 -12.99 2.23 -19.64
N ILE A 10 -12.25 3.24 -20.08
CA ILE A 10 -11.02 3.07 -20.90
C ILE A 10 -9.89 2.39 -20.08
N SER A 11 -9.90 2.54 -18.76
CA SER A 11 -8.92 1.93 -17.87
C SER A 11 -9.37 0.59 -17.28
N ALA A 12 -10.56 0.12 -17.63
CA ALA A 12 -11.08 -1.16 -17.14
C ALA A 12 -10.25 -2.34 -17.65
N ARG A 13 -9.97 -3.28 -16.73
CA ARG A 13 -9.25 -4.52 -17.02
C ARG A 13 -9.92 -5.66 -16.25
N ALA A 14 -9.96 -6.84 -16.84
CA ALA A 14 -10.53 -8.03 -16.19
C ALA A 14 -9.75 -8.48 -14.94
N ASP A 15 -8.45 -8.16 -14.89
CA ASP A 15 -7.51 -8.58 -13.83
C ASP A 15 -7.27 -7.50 -12.75
N ILE A 16 -8.06 -6.42 -12.72
CA ILE A 16 -7.78 -5.26 -11.86
C ILE A 16 -7.90 -5.59 -10.36
N PHE A 17 -8.72 -6.57 -10.02
CA PHE A 17 -8.98 -7.00 -8.64
C PHE A 17 -8.14 -8.20 -8.20
N ILE A 18 -7.57 -8.95 -9.13
CA ILE A 18 -6.86 -10.20 -8.83
C ILE A 18 -5.73 -9.95 -7.82
N GLY A 19 -5.77 -10.67 -6.69
CA GLY A 19 -4.79 -10.55 -5.61
C GLY A 19 -4.78 -9.19 -4.88
N ARG A 20 -5.81 -8.36 -5.07
CA ARG A 20 -5.90 -7.05 -4.42
C ARG A 20 -6.76 -7.11 -3.16
N PRO A 21 -6.38 -6.39 -2.09
CA PRO A 21 -7.26 -6.23 -0.94
C PRO A 21 -8.57 -5.56 -1.36
N TRP A 22 -9.69 -6.18 -1.00
CA TRP A 22 -11.02 -5.60 -1.10
C TRP A 22 -11.55 -5.39 0.31
N VAL A 23 -11.50 -4.14 0.77
CA VAL A 23 -11.96 -3.83 2.12
C VAL A 23 -13.47 -3.82 2.16
N VAL A 24 -14.03 -4.60 3.09
CA VAL A 24 -15.44 -4.62 3.44
C VAL A 24 -15.58 -3.90 4.77
N CYS A 25 -16.06 -2.66 4.72
CA CYS A 25 -16.31 -1.88 5.94
C CYS A 25 -17.61 -2.36 6.58
N ARG A 26 -17.53 -2.72 7.85
CA ARG A 26 -18.69 -3.14 8.62
C ARG A 26 -18.71 -2.50 10.01
N ASP A 27 -19.87 -2.42 10.58
CA ASP A 27 -20.13 -2.12 11.99
C ASP A 27 -20.77 -3.32 12.70
N ASP A 28 -21.08 -3.15 13.98
CA ASP A 28 -21.69 -4.23 14.79
C ASP A 28 -23.14 -4.54 14.39
N GLU A 29 -23.79 -3.66 13.64
CA GLU A 29 -25.19 -3.84 13.18
C GLU A 29 -25.28 -4.47 11.79
N THR A 30 -24.17 -4.58 11.07
CA THR A 30 -24.13 -5.13 9.71
C THR A 30 -24.46 -6.63 9.73
N PRO A 31 -25.54 -7.09 9.03
CA PRO A 31 -25.91 -8.48 9.01
C PRO A 31 -24.84 -9.37 8.37
N ARG A 32 -24.59 -10.53 8.98
CA ARG A 32 -23.56 -11.45 8.45
C ARG A 32 -23.88 -11.98 7.05
N ASP A 33 -25.16 -12.17 6.73
CA ASP A 33 -25.57 -12.65 5.41
C ASP A 33 -25.26 -11.61 4.31
N ASP A 34 -25.38 -10.31 4.63
CA ASP A 34 -25.03 -9.23 3.70
C ASP A 34 -23.50 -9.15 3.49
N LEU A 35 -22.74 -9.36 4.57
CA LEU A 35 -21.27 -9.43 4.49
C LEU A 35 -20.83 -10.59 3.59
N ALA A 36 -21.40 -11.78 3.79
CA ALA A 36 -21.06 -12.97 3.01
C ALA A 36 -21.27 -12.74 1.50
N ILE A 37 -22.36 -12.06 1.10
CA ILE A 37 -22.62 -11.73 -0.31
C ILE A 37 -21.52 -10.85 -0.90
N VAL A 38 -21.06 -9.84 -0.15
CA VAL A 38 -20.01 -8.92 -0.63
C VAL A 38 -18.65 -9.61 -0.65
N GLU A 39 -18.35 -10.45 0.33
CA GLU A 39 -17.13 -11.26 0.37
C GLU A 39 -17.07 -12.26 -0.78
N ASP A 40 -18.16 -12.98 -1.05
CA ASP A 40 -18.27 -13.89 -2.18
C ASP A 40 -18.03 -13.15 -3.52
N LEU A 41 -18.64 -11.98 -3.68
CA LEU A 41 -18.39 -11.13 -4.86
C LEU A 41 -16.91 -10.75 -4.99
N ALA A 42 -16.26 -10.38 -3.89
CA ALA A 42 -14.84 -10.03 -3.90
C ALA A 42 -13.98 -11.25 -4.31
N LEU A 43 -14.31 -12.42 -3.80
CA LEU A 43 -13.63 -13.68 -4.15
C LEU A 43 -13.87 -14.06 -5.63
N ASP A 44 -15.09 -13.91 -6.13
CA ASP A 44 -15.44 -14.21 -7.53
C ASP A 44 -14.64 -13.38 -8.54
N VAL A 45 -14.30 -12.15 -8.19
CA VAL A 45 -13.42 -11.29 -9.03
C VAL A 45 -11.93 -11.47 -8.74
N GLY A 46 -11.57 -12.43 -7.89
CA GLY A 46 -10.19 -12.74 -7.54
C GLY A 46 -9.54 -11.75 -6.55
N ALA A 47 -10.34 -10.96 -5.85
CA ALA A 47 -9.85 -10.06 -4.79
C ALA A 47 -9.70 -10.81 -3.45
N MET A 48 -9.01 -10.19 -2.52
CA MET A 48 -8.88 -10.68 -1.13
C MET A 48 -9.77 -9.82 -0.23
N PRO A 49 -10.91 -10.34 0.27
CA PRO A 49 -11.76 -9.61 1.20
C PRO A 49 -11.02 -9.39 2.52
N LEU A 50 -11.17 -8.19 3.07
CA LEU A 50 -10.59 -7.78 4.35
C LEU A 50 -11.62 -6.96 5.12
N GLU A 51 -12.13 -7.52 6.21
CA GLU A 51 -13.07 -6.80 7.08
C GLU A 51 -12.34 -5.79 7.97
N MET A 52 -12.91 -4.60 8.11
CA MET A 52 -12.49 -3.61 9.10
C MET A 52 -13.62 -2.60 9.38
N THR A 53 -13.46 -1.78 10.41
CA THR A 53 -14.36 -0.67 10.63
C THR A 53 -14.11 0.45 9.62
N PRO A 54 -15.09 1.33 9.32
CA PRO A 54 -14.87 2.50 8.47
C PRO A 54 -13.73 3.38 8.98
N GLU A 55 -13.65 3.58 10.30
CA GLU A 55 -12.60 4.39 10.92
C GLU A 55 -11.20 3.79 10.74
N ASP A 56 -11.08 2.46 10.90
CA ASP A 56 -9.80 1.77 10.70
C ASP A 56 -9.38 1.78 9.22
N HIS A 57 -10.36 1.64 8.31
CA HIS A 57 -10.13 1.83 6.87
C HIS A 57 -9.55 3.22 6.60
N ASP A 58 -10.23 4.27 7.06
CA ASP A 58 -9.86 5.65 6.76
C ASP A 58 -8.47 6.01 7.30
N ARG A 59 -8.13 5.58 8.51
CA ARG A 59 -6.78 5.71 9.09
C ARG A 59 -5.74 4.93 8.28
N SER A 60 -6.08 3.69 7.90
CA SER A 60 -5.15 2.83 7.15
C SER A 60 -4.84 3.43 5.78
N VAL A 61 -5.86 3.85 5.02
CA VAL A 61 -5.63 4.42 3.68
C VAL A 61 -5.00 5.81 3.73
N ALA A 62 -5.20 6.59 4.81
CA ALA A 62 -4.44 7.81 5.04
C ALA A 62 -2.94 7.52 5.06
N LEU A 63 -2.52 6.51 5.82
CA LEU A 63 -1.11 6.15 5.99
C LEU A 63 -0.50 5.50 4.73
N VAL A 64 -1.20 4.52 4.11
CA VAL A 64 -0.60 3.69 3.05
C VAL A 64 -0.87 4.19 1.63
N SER A 65 -1.74 5.20 1.46
CA SER A 65 -2.17 5.69 0.15
C SER A 65 -2.14 7.22 0.05
N HIS A 66 -2.87 7.91 0.92
CA HIS A 66 -3.14 9.34 0.76
C HIS A 66 -1.91 10.20 1.07
N VAL A 67 -1.27 9.97 2.20
CA VAL A 67 -0.03 10.67 2.56
C VAL A 67 1.12 10.35 1.60
N PRO A 68 1.38 9.08 1.22
CA PRO A 68 2.37 8.77 0.19
C PRO A 68 2.15 9.54 -1.13
N GLN A 69 0.92 9.68 -1.59
CA GLN A 69 0.60 10.49 -2.77
C GLN A 69 0.99 11.96 -2.60
N LEU A 70 0.63 12.56 -1.45
CA LEU A 70 0.96 13.96 -1.16
C LEU A 70 2.47 14.17 -1.04
N VAL A 71 3.18 13.32 -0.32
CA VAL A 71 4.64 13.40 -0.17
C VAL A 71 5.35 13.27 -1.52
N SER A 72 4.92 12.31 -2.33
CA SER A 72 5.40 12.14 -3.70
C SER A 72 5.19 13.41 -4.55
N SER A 73 4.00 14.00 -4.48
CA SER A 73 3.65 15.22 -5.20
C SER A 73 4.43 16.44 -4.71
N LEU A 74 4.61 16.58 -3.39
CA LEU A 74 5.41 17.65 -2.78
C LEU A 74 6.87 17.56 -3.19
N LEU A 75 7.45 16.36 -3.23
CA LEU A 75 8.82 16.16 -3.72
C LEU A 75 8.92 16.48 -5.22
N ALA A 76 8.02 15.92 -6.03
CA ALA A 76 8.02 16.14 -7.48
C ALA A 76 7.83 17.63 -7.85
N SER A 77 7.05 18.39 -7.07
CA SER A 77 6.86 19.83 -7.31
C SER A 77 8.15 20.63 -7.24
N ARG A 78 9.17 20.16 -6.50
CA ARG A 78 10.49 20.81 -6.44
C ARG A 78 11.23 20.71 -7.78
N PHE A 79 10.89 19.76 -8.64
CA PHE A 79 11.52 19.61 -9.95
C PHE A 79 11.08 20.70 -10.95
N ALA A 80 9.90 21.30 -10.75
CA ALA A 80 9.38 22.35 -11.62
C ALA A 80 10.29 23.60 -11.63
N THR A 81 11.02 23.84 -10.54
CA THR A 81 11.95 24.99 -10.38
C THR A 81 13.41 24.55 -10.30
N ALA A 82 13.71 23.31 -10.63
CA ALA A 82 15.08 22.79 -10.58
C ALA A 82 15.98 23.49 -11.63
N PRO A 83 17.25 23.75 -11.32
CA PRO A 83 18.20 24.29 -12.29
C PRO A 83 18.33 23.40 -13.53
N GLU A 84 18.61 24.01 -14.69
CA GLU A 84 18.83 23.29 -15.94
C GLU A 84 19.96 22.25 -15.77
N GLY A 85 19.67 21.01 -16.14
CA GLY A 85 20.63 19.91 -16.03
C GLY A 85 20.66 19.20 -14.66
N ALA A 86 20.08 19.75 -13.58
CA ALA A 86 20.03 19.08 -12.28
C ALA A 86 19.30 17.72 -12.37
N LEU A 87 18.23 17.65 -13.15
CA LEU A 87 17.44 16.43 -13.33
C LEU A 87 18.15 15.34 -14.14
N ARG A 88 19.31 15.65 -14.76
CA ARG A 88 20.15 14.62 -15.42
C ARG A 88 20.77 13.65 -14.43
N LEU A 89 20.84 14.03 -13.16
CA LEU A 89 21.31 13.18 -12.07
C LEU A 89 20.22 12.27 -11.50
N ALA A 90 18.99 12.35 -12.04
CA ALA A 90 17.84 11.59 -11.55
C ALA A 90 18.03 10.08 -11.78
N GLY A 91 18.36 9.36 -10.72
CA GLY A 91 18.46 7.90 -10.68
C GLY A 91 17.12 7.21 -10.44
N GLN A 92 17.17 5.88 -10.25
CA GLN A 92 15.98 5.05 -10.03
C GLN A 92 15.24 5.46 -8.73
N GLY A 93 15.95 5.75 -7.64
CA GLY A 93 15.34 6.10 -6.36
C GLY A 93 14.37 7.30 -6.45
N VAL A 94 14.76 8.38 -7.15
CA VAL A 94 13.85 9.52 -7.32
C VAL A 94 12.65 9.17 -8.20
N ARG A 95 12.84 8.32 -9.23
CA ARG A 95 11.74 7.87 -10.10
C ARG A 95 10.73 7.01 -9.33
N ASP A 96 11.19 6.10 -8.49
CA ASP A 96 10.34 5.24 -7.68
C ASP A 96 9.55 6.09 -6.65
N THR A 97 10.22 7.02 -5.98
CA THR A 97 9.58 7.89 -4.96
C THR A 97 8.54 8.83 -5.56
N THR A 98 8.73 9.31 -6.80
CA THR A 98 7.84 10.30 -7.43
C THR A 98 6.90 9.72 -8.48
N ARG A 99 6.94 8.42 -8.74
CA ARG A 99 6.13 7.76 -9.77
C ARG A 99 4.63 8.04 -9.63
N ILE A 100 4.12 8.00 -8.40
CA ILE A 100 2.70 8.18 -8.12
C ILE A 100 2.24 9.64 -8.19
N ALA A 101 3.16 10.61 -8.21
CA ALA A 101 2.82 12.04 -8.35
C ALA A 101 2.12 12.36 -9.69
N ALA A 102 2.30 11.54 -10.71
CA ALA A 102 1.66 11.69 -12.02
C ALA A 102 0.19 11.20 -12.00
N SER A 103 -0.64 11.85 -11.22
CA SER A 103 -2.05 11.50 -10.99
C SER A 103 -2.97 12.69 -11.31
N ALA A 104 -4.25 12.41 -11.59
CA ALA A 104 -5.25 13.44 -11.87
C ALA A 104 -5.60 14.24 -10.60
N PRO A 105 -5.39 15.57 -10.57
CA PRO A 105 -5.62 16.38 -9.37
C PRO A 105 -7.08 16.34 -8.89
N GLU A 106 -8.04 16.30 -9.84
CA GLU A 106 -9.47 16.34 -9.54
C GLU A 106 -9.91 15.12 -8.72
N LEU A 107 -9.33 13.96 -9.00
CA LEU A 107 -9.57 12.72 -8.25
C LEU A 107 -9.06 12.86 -6.81
N TRP A 108 -7.84 13.38 -6.66
CA TRP A 108 -7.19 13.47 -5.36
C TRP A 108 -7.80 14.56 -4.45
N VAL A 109 -8.32 15.64 -5.02
CA VAL A 109 -9.08 16.64 -4.25
C VAL A 109 -10.30 16.00 -3.56
N GLN A 110 -11.01 15.12 -4.26
CA GLN A 110 -12.17 14.42 -3.69
C GLN A 110 -11.75 13.41 -2.62
N ILE A 111 -10.75 12.57 -2.92
CA ILE A 111 -10.25 11.54 -1.99
C ILE A 111 -9.75 12.19 -0.68
N LEU A 112 -8.88 13.19 -0.79
CA LEU A 112 -8.29 13.85 0.36
C LEU A 112 -9.32 14.65 1.15
N GLY A 113 -10.28 15.29 0.48
CA GLY A 113 -11.36 16.02 1.14
C GLY A 113 -12.28 15.11 1.94
N ALA A 114 -12.56 13.90 1.45
CA ALA A 114 -13.40 12.92 2.15
C ALA A 114 -12.70 12.30 3.38
N ASN A 115 -11.36 12.23 3.38
CA ASN A 115 -10.56 11.62 4.46
C ASN A 115 -9.61 12.62 5.13
N ALA A 116 -10.00 13.89 5.24
CA ALA A 116 -9.08 14.97 5.63
C ALA A 116 -8.49 14.80 7.04
N ALA A 117 -9.30 14.44 8.04
CA ALA A 117 -8.84 14.37 9.42
C ALA A 117 -7.76 13.30 9.66
N PRO A 118 -7.92 12.02 9.24
CA PRO A 118 -6.85 11.04 9.33
C PRO A 118 -5.60 11.41 8.51
N VAL A 119 -5.77 12.06 7.36
CA VAL A 119 -4.64 12.52 6.54
C VAL A 119 -3.83 13.59 7.26
N VAL A 120 -4.50 14.56 7.89
CA VAL A 120 -3.85 15.63 8.66
C VAL A 120 -3.07 15.06 9.83
N GLU A 121 -3.63 14.10 10.58
CA GLU A 121 -2.94 13.45 11.70
C GLU A 121 -1.58 12.87 11.29
N VAL A 122 -1.53 12.15 10.16
CA VAL A 122 -0.28 11.56 9.65
C VAL A 122 0.66 12.64 9.13
N LEU A 123 0.14 13.67 8.46
CA LEU A 123 0.96 14.77 7.93
C LEU A 123 1.58 15.62 9.04
N ASP A 124 0.86 15.86 10.13
CA ASP A 124 1.38 16.62 11.27
C ASP A 124 2.57 15.89 11.92
N ALA A 125 2.46 14.57 12.10
CA ALA A 125 3.56 13.76 12.59
C ALA A 125 4.77 13.82 11.63
N LEU A 126 4.54 13.63 10.33
CA LEU A 126 5.59 13.69 9.32
C LEU A 126 6.24 15.09 9.24
N ALA A 127 5.46 16.16 9.40
CA ALA A 127 5.98 17.53 9.39
C ALA A 127 6.86 17.80 10.62
N ALA A 128 6.52 17.25 11.78
CA ALA A 128 7.34 17.34 12.97
C ALA A 128 8.69 16.62 12.77
N ASP A 129 8.67 15.38 12.28
CA ASP A 129 9.88 14.61 11.99
C ASP A 129 10.77 15.32 10.95
N LEU A 130 10.15 15.90 9.90
CA LEU A 130 10.86 16.68 8.89
C LEU A 130 11.50 17.92 9.50
N SER A 131 10.83 18.62 10.42
CA SER A 131 11.36 19.78 11.12
C SER A 131 12.62 19.41 11.91
N ASP A 132 12.59 18.31 12.64
CA ASP A 132 13.74 17.80 13.43
C ASP A 132 14.94 17.50 12.53
N VAL A 133 14.71 16.87 11.39
CA VAL A 133 15.76 16.60 10.38
C VAL A 133 16.33 17.90 9.81
N VAL A 134 15.47 18.88 9.48
CA VAL A 134 15.88 20.19 8.97
C VAL A 134 16.75 20.93 9.98
N ASP A 135 16.37 20.92 11.26
CA ASP A 135 17.13 21.58 12.32
C ASP A 135 18.48 20.89 12.57
N ALA A 136 18.51 19.56 12.54
CA ALA A 136 19.75 18.80 12.59
C ALA A 136 20.70 19.12 11.42
N LEU A 137 20.16 19.28 10.22
CA LEU A 137 20.94 19.63 9.03
C LEU A 137 21.41 21.09 9.00
N ARG A 138 20.69 22.00 9.65
CA ARG A 138 21.11 23.41 9.81
C ARG A 138 22.29 23.57 10.74
N ALA A 139 22.43 22.67 11.72
CA ALA A 139 23.50 22.68 12.70
C ALA A 139 24.14 21.28 12.84
N PRO A 140 24.85 20.77 11.82
CA PRO A 140 25.28 19.36 11.74
C PRO A 140 26.33 18.99 12.79
N ASP A 141 27.03 19.98 13.35
CA ASP A 141 28.03 19.80 14.43
C ASP A 141 27.45 20.00 15.82
N ALA A 142 26.16 20.36 15.95
CA ALA A 142 25.52 20.45 17.24
C ALA A 142 25.39 19.07 17.90
N SER A 143 25.42 19.05 19.24
CA SER A 143 25.26 17.82 20.00
C SER A 143 23.91 17.16 19.68
N GLY A 144 23.93 15.91 19.23
CA GLY A 144 22.73 15.15 18.89
C GLY A 144 22.31 15.21 17.42
N ALA A 145 22.73 16.21 16.63
CA ALA A 145 22.29 16.36 15.24
C ALA A 145 22.47 15.10 14.37
N ARG A 146 23.66 14.50 14.43
CA ARG A 146 23.96 13.26 13.70
C ARG A 146 23.14 12.08 14.19
N ARG A 147 22.79 12.05 15.48
CA ARG A 147 21.92 11.02 16.07
C ARG A 147 20.51 11.15 15.52
N THR A 148 19.91 12.33 15.51
CA THR A 148 18.58 12.59 14.93
C THR A 148 18.48 12.07 13.50
N ILE A 149 19.45 12.40 12.65
CA ILE A 149 19.47 11.91 11.25
C ILE A 149 19.56 10.37 11.20
N ALA A 150 20.45 9.76 12.01
CA ALA A 150 20.63 8.32 12.02
C ALA A 150 19.37 7.59 12.53
N GLU A 151 18.72 8.12 13.56
CA GLU A 151 17.48 7.58 14.12
C GLU A 151 16.32 7.65 13.13
N THR A 152 16.18 8.76 12.40
CA THR A 152 15.17 8.89 11.34
C THR A 152 15.36 7.83 10.26
N ILE A 153 16.58 7.63 9.76
CA ILE A 153 16.87 6.61 8.75
C ILE A 153 16.59 5.19 9.31
N LYS A 154 16.99 4.93 10.55
CA LYS A 154 16.73 3.65 11.21
C LYS A 154 15.24 3.35 11.35
N GLN A 155 14.46 4.32 11.81
CA GLN A 155 13.01 4.19 11.92
C GLN A 155 12.35 3.94 10.55
N GLY A 156 12.86 4.58 9.49
CA GLY A 156 12.45 4.31 8.13
C GLY A 156 12.70 2.84 7.71
N ASN A 157 13.88 2.30 8.02
CA ASN A 157 14.20 0.89 7.75
C ASN A 157 13.25 -0.05 8.51
N GLU A 158 13.03 0.20 9.81
CA GLU A 158 12.11 -0.57 10.64
C GLU A 158 10.66 -0.50 10.09
N GLY A 159 10.27 0.66 9.53
CA GLY A 159 8.98 0.82 8.85
C GLY A 159 8.86 -0.03 7.60
N VAL A 160 9.90 -0.06 6.77
CA VAL A 160 9.96 -0.88 5.54
C VAL A 160 9.89 -2.37 5.88
N ASP A 161 10.56 -2.82 6.94
CA ASP A 161 10.55 -4.23 7.37
C ASP A 161 9.16 -4.71 7.83
N ARG A 162 8.24 -3.79 8.13
CA ARG A 162 6.83 -4.11 8.47
C ARG A 162 5.92 -4.28 7.25
N LEU A 163 6.37 -3.88 6.07
CA LEU A 163 5.56 -4.06 4.87
C LEU A 163 5.49 -5.55 4.50
N PRO A 164 4.31 -6.07 4.12
CA PRO A 164 4.20 -7.46 3.71
C PRO A 164 5.01 -7.74 2.44
N GLY A 165 5.63 -8.91 2.37
CA GLY A 165 6.48 -9.35 1.26
C GLY A 165 7.98 -9.33 1.61
N LYS A 166 8.80 -9.98 0.81
CA LYS A 166 10.27 -10.00 1.00
C LYS A 166 10.88 -8.69 0.49
N HIS A 167 11.33 -7.84 1.43
CA HIS A 167 12.03 -6.60 1.10
C HIS A 167 13.45 -6.86 0.58
N GLY A 168 13.89 -6.08 -0.40
CA GLY A 168 15.27 -6.12 -0.92
C GLY A 168 15.52 -7.05 -2.10
N GLN A 169 14.53 -7.74 -2.63
CA GLN A 169 14.66 -8.50 -3.87
C GLN A 169 13.97 -7.76 -5.02
N ASN A 170 14.71 -7.47 -6.10
CA ASN A 170 14.20 -6.93 -7.38
C ASN A 170 13.31 -7.94 -8.15
N ARG A 171 12.74 -8.92 -7.47
CA ARG A 171 11.84 -9.92 -8.06
C ARG A 171 10.41 -9.47 -7.88
N ARG A 172 9.70 -9.31 -8.98
CA ARG A 172 8.26 -9.18 -9.00
C ARG A 172 7.66 -10.55 -8.73
N PHE A 173 6.82 -10.63 -7.72
CA PHE A 173 6.02 -11.81 -7.46
C PHE A 173 4.58 -11.52 -7.88
N ASP A 174 3.94 -12.48 -8.49
CA ASP A 174 2.52 -12.43 -8.79
C ASP A 174 1.77 -13.11 -7.64
N SER A 175 0.64 -12.53 -7.22
CA SER A 175 -0.26 -13.15 -6.25
C SER A 175 -1.30 -13.96 -7.00
N VAL A 176 -1.45 -15.22 -6.61
CA VAL A 176 -2.44 -16.14 -7.16
C VAL A 176 -3.35 -16.58 -6.03
N ILE A 177 -4.65 -16.43 -6.20
CA ILE A 177 -5.65 -16.98 -5.27
C ILE A 177 -6.04 -18.36 -5.78
N VAL A 178 -5.89 -19.34 -4.92
CA VAL A 178 -6.28 -20.72 -5.20
C VAL A 178 -7.38 -21.13 -4.24
N MET A 179 -8.57 -21.40 -4.76
CA MET A 179 -9.66 -21.98 -3.98
C MET A 179 -9.39 -23.46 -3.77
N VAL A 180 -9.35 -23.86 -2.52
CA VAL A 180 -9.08 -25.25 -2.11
C VAL A 180 -10.24 -25.74 -1.26
N ASP A 181 -10.82 -26.91 -1.60
CA ASP A 181 -11.85 -27.52 -0.78
C ASP A 181 -11.36 -27.73 0.66
N ASP A 182 -12.20 -27.40 1.64
CA ASP A 182 -11.90 -27.62 3.06
C ASP A 182 -12.03 -29.12 3.41
N ARG A 183 -11.06 -29.89 2.93
CA ARG A 183 -10.95 -31.33 3.18
C ARG A 183 -9.53 -31.70 3.56
N PRO A 184 -9.37 -32.68 4.46
CA PRO A 184 -8.04 -33.16 4.84
C PRO A 184 -7.18 -33.54 3.62
N GLY A 185 -5.94 -32.98 3.55
CA GLY A 185 -4.98 -33.32 2.52
C GLY A 185 -4.99 -32.42 1.27
N GLN A 186 -6.02 -31.63 1.02
CA GLN A 186 -6.11 -30.80 -0.20
C GLN A 186 -5.01 -29.72 -0.25
N LEU A 187 -4.77 -29.06 0.87
CA LEU A 187 -3.68 -28.08 0.94
C LEU A 187 -2.30 -28.72 0.73
N GLY A 188 -2.09 -29.91 1.31
CA GLY A 188 -0.87 -30.69 1.11
C GLY A 188 -0.64 -31.08 -0.36
N ARG A 189 -1.73 -31.43 -1.07
CA ARG A 189 -1.69 -31.72 -2.50
C ARG A 189 -1.30 -30.48 -3.32
N LEU A 190 -1.90 -29.33 -3.04
CA LEU A 190 -1.55 -28.08 -3.70
C LEU A 190 -0.04 -27.79 -3.58
N PHE A 191 0.53 -27.90 -2.38
CA PHE A 191 1.97 -27.68 -2.20
C PHE A 191 2.84 -28.73 -2.90
N ALA A 192 2.40 -29.98 -2.98
CA ALA A 192 3.11 -31.01 -3.73
C ALA A 192 3.11 -30.69 -5.24
N ASP A 193 1.94 -30.34 -5.80
CA ASP A 193 1.79 -29.98 -7.21
C ASP A 193 2.65 -28.75 -7.58
N LEU A 194 2.70 -27.72 -6.71
CA LEU A 194 3.57 -26.57 -6.90
C LEU A 194 5.05 -26.95 -6.89
N GLY A 195 5.45 -27.85 -6.00
CA GLY A 195 6.82 -28.38 -5.92
C GLY A 195 7.20 -29.19 -7.17
N GLU A 196 6.32 -30.03 -7.70
CA GLU A 196 6.55 -30.79 -8.95
C GLU A 196 6.68 -29.88 -10.16
N LEU A 197 5.96 -28.75 -10.18
CA LEU A 197 6.07 -27.72 -11.22
C LEU A 197 7.29 -26.81 -11.06
N GLY A 198 8.08 -26.99 -10.00
CA GLY A 198 9.25 -26.15 -9.70
C GLY A 198 8.88 -24.73 -9.32
N ILE A 199 7.64 -24.47 -8.86
CA ILE A 199 7.18 -23.17 -8.42
C ILE A 199 7.60 -22.95 -6.97
N ASN A 200 8.42 -21.93 -6.72
CA ASN A 200 8.77 -21.51 -5.37
C ASN A 200 7.68 -20.59 -4.79
N VAL A 201 7.12 -20.96 -3.66
CA VAL A 201 6.15 -20.14 -2.92
C VAL A 201 6.93 -19.23 -1.99
N GLU A 202 6.84 -17.93 -2.20
CA GLU A 202 7.56 -16.91 -1.41
C GLU A 202 6.81 -16.53 -0.12
N ASP A 203 5.48 -16.47 -0.21
CA ASP A 203 4.60 -16.21 0.91
C ASP A 203 3.26 -16.90 0.65
N PHE A 204 2.54 -17.30 1.71
CA PHE A 204 1.20 -17.79 1.57
C PHE A 204 0.32 -17.34 2.74
N ARG A 205 -0.94 -17.06 2.44
CA ARG A 205 -1.94 -16.72 3.44
C ARG A 205 -3.12 -17.68 3.26
N LEU A 206 -3.59 -18.22 4.38
CA LEU A 206 -4.79 -19.07 4.40
C LEU A 206 -5.95 -18.25 4.99
N GLU A 207 -7.03 -18.15 4.24
CA GLU A 207 -8.26 -17.52 4.71
C GLU A 207 -9.41 -18.53 4.54
N HIS A 208 -10.28 -18.60 5.53
CA HIS A 208 -11.47 -19.43 5.47
C HIS A 208 -12.63 -18.56 4.99
N SER A 209 -13.25 -18.93 3.88
CA SER A 209 -14.50 -18.32 3.43
C SER A 209 -15.65 -18.85 4.29
N PRO A 210 -16.43 -17.99 4.98
CA PRO A 210 -17.62 -18.44 5.69
C PRO A 210 -18.68 -18.87 4.70
N GLY A 211 -18.92 -20.17 4.57
CA GLY A 211 -19.97 -20.73 3.72
C GLY A 211 -19.57 -21.81 2.74
N ALA A 212 -18.28 -22.08 2.56
CA ALA A 212 -17.83 -23.26 1.80
C ALA A 212 -18.00 -24.51 2.66
N GLN A 213 -19.15 -25.16 2.55
CA GLN A 213 -19.38 -26.54 3.02
C GLN A 213 -19.33 -27.51 1.85
#